data_31f65af18d86ff8ab32d7c23eeeeb863
#
_entry.id   31f65af18d86ff8ab32d7c23eeeeb863
#
_cell.length_a   1.000
_cell.length_b   1.000
_cell.length_c   1.000
_cell.angle_alpha   90.00
_cell.angle_beta   90.00
_cell.angle_gamma   90.00
#
_symmetry.space_group_name_H-M   'P 1'
#
loop_
_entity.id
_entity.type
_entity.pdbx_description
1 polymer ?
#
loop_
_entity_poly.entity_id
_entity_poly.type
_entity_poly.pdbx_seq_one_letter_code
_entity_poly.pdbx_strand_id
1 'polypeptide(L)'
;AAAAGALESAFEARAQAVGEALAGLRGQYPDYAAHLAQRFLERGALRLEGQRYHAMLRDGVLTPEAHRDLCATLQAEEAALDQLPLDLGLDPKRLLAKVSVFAHLSEAQLARLAEALRPRLVLPEEAVVTAGEAGHSMFFISSGALKVLTEAGPVLLGSGDFFGELALLDGQPRNATVVAAGFADLLELDAEPFSAVLTEDETLRAAVEAAAAARR
;
A
#
# COMPACT_ATOMS: atom_id res chain seq x y z
N ALA A 1 -37.77 -13.18 -6.19
CA ALA A 1 -37.33 -14.00 -5.04
C ALA A 1 -35.96 -14.62 -5.30
N ALA A 2 -35.73 -15.37 -6.40
CA ALA A 2 -34.45 -16.04 -6.69
C ALA A 2 -33.26 -15.08 -6.85
N ALA A 3 -33.43 -13.96 -7.56
CA ALA A 3 -32.36 -12.95 -7.72
C ALA A 3 -32.00 -12.24 -6.40
N ALA A 4 -32.99 -12.01 -5.52
CA ALA A 4 -32.74 -11.41 -4.20
C ALA A 4 -31.93 -12.38 -3.31
N GLY A 5 -32.26 -13.68 -3.29
CA GLY A 5 -31.52 -14.67 -2.52
C GLY A 5 -30.09 -14.87 -3.04
N ALA A 6 -29.87 -14.84 -4.36
CA ALA A 6 -28.53 -14.92 -4.94
C ALA A 6 -27.67 -13.68 -4.56
N LEU A 7 -28.28 -12.50 -4.53
CA LEU A 7 -27.60 -11.26 -4.12
C LEU A 7 -27.26 -11.29 -2.63
N GLU A 8 -28.18 -11.71 -1.80
CA GLU A 8 -27.99 -11.85 -0.33
C GLU A 8 -26.85 -12.83 -0.02
N SER A 9 -26.85 -14.01 -0.64
CA SER A 9 -25.78 -15.00 -0.50
C SER A 9 -24.42 -14.46 -0.97
N ALA A 10 -24.37 -13.69 -2.06
CA ALA A 10 -23.15 -13.05 -2.53
C ALA A 10 -22.62 -11.99 -1.55
N PHE A 11 -23.51 -11.22 -0.92
CA PHE A 11 -23.14 -10.26 0.12
C PHE A 11 -22.63 -10.94 1.39
N GLU A 12 -23.28 -12.01 1.83
CA GLU A 12 -22.85 -12.80 2.99
C GLU A 12 -21.46 -13.41 2.78
N ALA A 13 -21.24 -14.04 1.61
CA ALA A 13 -19.94 -14.59 1.28
C ALA A 13 -18.83 -13.52 1.26
N ARG A 14 -19.14 -12.32 0.74
CA ARG A 14 -18.21 -11.20 0.70
C ARG A 14 -17.94 -10.63 2.10
N ALA A 15 -18.97 -10.54 2.94
CA ALA A 15 -18.82 -10.09 4.33
C ALA A 15 -17.98 -11.07 5.15
N GLN A 16 -18.16 -12.37 4.94
CA GLN A 16 -17.35 -13.40 5.59
C GLN A 16 -15.88 -13.31 5.16
N ALA A 17 -15.59 -13.21 3.85
CA ALA A 17 -14.23 -13.09 3.34
C ALA A 17 -13.53 -11.85 3.89
N VAL A 18 -14.23 -10.70 3.97
CA VAL A 18 -13.69 -9.48 4.59
C VAL A 18 -13.45 -9.67 6.07
N GLY A 19 -14.33 -10.36 6.78
CA GLY A 19 -14.18 -10.68 8.20
C GLY A 19 -12.95 -11.53 8.50
N GLU A 20 -12.72 -12.56 7.68
CA GLU A 20 -11.55 -13.42 7.78
C GLU A 20 -10.25 -12.67 7.46
N ALA A 21 -10.24 -11.82 6.44
CA ALA A 21 -9.11 -10.96 6.11
C ALA A 21 -8.78 -9.97 7.25
N LEU A 22 -9.80 -9.34 7.84
CA LEU A 22 -9.62 -8.44 8.99
C LEU A 22 -9.11 -9.18 10.24
N ALA A 23 -9.58 -10.39 10.47
CA ALA A 23 -9.09 -11.22 11.58
C ALA A 23 -7.62 -11.59 11.40
N GLY A 24 -7.21 -11.97 10.18
CA GLY A 24 -5.82 -12.20 9.83
C GLY A 24 -4.95 -10.94 10.00
N LEU A 25 -5.45 -9.80 9.54
CA LEU A 25 -4.78 -8.51 9.71
C LEU A 25 -4.57 -8.14 11.19
N ARG A 26 -5.60 -8.32 12.02
CA ARG A 26 -5.50 -8.06 13.47
C ARG A 26 -4.51 -8.97 14.17
N GLY A 27 -4.41 -10.23 13.73
CA GLY A 27 -3.46 -11.19 14.29
C GLY A 27 -2.01 -10.87 13.94
N GLN A 28 -1.76 -10.42 12.72
CA GLN A 28 -0.42 -10.16 12.20
C GLN A 28 0.05 -8.72 12.45
N TYR A 29 -0.86 -7.74 12.37
CA TYR A 29 -0.57 -6.31 12.45
C TYR A 29 -1.61 -5.60 13.35
N PRO A 30 -1.59 -5.82 14.68
CA PRO A 30 -2.61 -5.32 15.58
C PRO A 30 -2.72 -3.78 15.59
N ASP A 31 -1.58 -3.09 15.58
CA ASP A 31 -1.53 -1.62 15.60
C ASP A 31 -2.07 -1.03 14.29
N TYR A 32 -1.69 -1.60 13.15
CA TYR A 32 -2.24 -1.22 11.86
C TYR A 32 -3.76 -1.42 11.78
N ALA A 33 -4.23 -2.58 12.24
CA ALA A 33 -5.66 -2.87 12.24
C ALA A 33 -6.43 -1.91 13.15
N ALA A 34 -5.85 -1.50 14.28
CA ALA A 34 -6.42 -0.49 15.17
C ALA A 34 -6.51 0.88 14.50
N HIS A 35 -5.45 1.35 13.85
CA HIS A 35 -5.43 2.63 13.11
C HIS A 35 -6.41 2.62 11.93
N LEU A 36 -6.50 1.49 11.20
CA LEU A 36 -7.47 1.34 10.11
C LEU A 36 -8.91 1.41 10.63
N ALA A 37 -9.21 0.73 11.75
CA ALA A 37 -10.52 0.77 12.38
C ALA A 37 -10.88 2.18 12.88
N GLN A 38 -9.92 2.87 13.49
CA GLN A 38 -10.09 4.26 13.92
C GLN A 38 -10.42 5.18 12.75
N ARG A 39 -9.65 5.12 11.67
CA ARG A 39 -9.89 5.92 10.45
C ARG A 39 -11.26 5.63 9.83
N PHE A 40 -11.68 4.36 9.84
CA PHE A 40 -13.01 3.99 9.36
C PHE A 40 -14.11 4.62 10.20
N LEU A 41 -13.96 4.64 11.55
CA LEU A 41 -14.92 5.27 12.46
C LEU A 41 -14.95 6.79 12.27
N GLU A 42 -13.80 7.45 12.13
CA GLU A 42 -13.69 8.89 11.90
C GLU A 42 -14.41 9.28 10.59
N ARG A 43 -14.17 8.56 9.49
CA ARG A 43 -14.90 8.78 8.23
C ARG A 43 -16.40 8.53 8.37
N GLY A 44 -16.77 7.50 9.13
CA GLY A 44 -18.17 7.20 9.44
C GLY A 44 -18.84 8.36 10.17
N ALA A 45 -18.16 8.93 11.16
CA ALA A 45 -18.63 10.08 11.92
C ALA A 45 -18.83 11.32 11.03
N LEU A 46 -17.83 11.69 10.21
CA LEU A 46 -17.95 12.82 9.28
C LEU A 46 -19.11 12.65 8.29
N ARG A 47 -19.31 11.42 7.78
CA ARG A 47 -20.44 11.13 6.88
C ARG A 47 -21.80 11.29 7.58
N LEU A 48 -21.93 10.80 8.81
CA LEU A 48 -23.15 10.97 9.60
C LEU A 48 -23.42 12.43 9.93
N GLU A 49 -22.38 13.20 10.23
CA GLU A 49 -22.48 14.63 10.48
C GLU A 49 -22.95 15.39 9.24
N GLY A 50 -22.41 15.08 8.06
CA GLY A 50 -22.86 15.63 6.79
C GLY A 50 -24.34 15.33 6.51
N GLN A 51 -24.77 14.07 6.76
CA GLN A 51 -26.18 13.71 6.63
C GLN A 51 -27.06 14.53 7.59
N ARG A 52 -26.56 14.78 8.82
CA ARG A 52 -27.26 15.60 9.80
C ARG A 52 -27.40 17.05 9.34
N TYR A 53 -26.34 17.65 8.78
CA TYR A 53 -26.41 19.02 8.24
C TYR A 53 -27.39 19.14 7.07
N HIS A 54 -27.45 18.14 6.20
CA HIS A 54 -28.45 18.07 5.13
C HIS A 54 -29.88 17.97 5.65
N ALA A 55 -30.11 17.22 6.73
CA ALA A 55 -31.40 17.13 7.37
C ALA A 55 -31.80 18.49 8.00
N MET A 56 -30.89 19.14 8.72
CA MET A 56 -31.12 20.44 9.36
C MET A 56 -31.41 21.55 8.34
N LEU A 57 -30.79 21.50 7.15
CA LEU A 57 -31.13 22.42 6.06
C LEU A 57 -32.55 22.18 5.57
N ARG A 58 -32.98 20.93 5.37
CA ARG A 58 -34.34 20.60 4.92
C ARG A 58 -35.38 20.99 5.94
N ASP A 59 -35.07 20.87 7.22
CA ASP A 59 -35.95 21.21 8.34
C ASP A 59 -35.99 22.73 8.64
N GLY A 60 -35.23 23.55 7.87
CA GLY A 60 -35.15 25.00 8.03
C GLY A 60 -34.38 25.46 9.29
N VAL A 61 -33.62 24.57 9.93
CA VAL A 61 -32.78 24.88 11.10
C VAL A 61 -31.48 25.57 10.69
N LEU A 62 -30.92 25.20 9.52
CA LEU A 62 -29.75 25.85 8.93
C LEU A 62 -30.12 26.73 7.75
N THR A 63 -29.43 27.86 7.63
CA THR A 63 -29.46 28.64 6.39
C THR A 63 -28.63 27.96 5.29
N PRO A 64 -28.92 28.20 3.99
CA PRO A 64 -28.10 27.65 2.91
C PRO A 64 -26.62 28.05 2.96
N GLU A 65 -26.30 29.22 3.51
CA GLU A 65 -24.94 29.70 3.70
C GLU A 65 -24.20 28.90 4.80
N ALA A 66 -24.81 28.81 5.99
CA ALA A 66 -24.25 28.03 7.09
C ALA A 66 -24.06 26.54 6.73
N HIS A 67 -25.03 25.96 6.00
CA HIS A 67 -24.90 24.60 5.48
C HIS A 67 -23.69 24.44 4.54
N ARG A 68 -23.47 25.40 3.64
CA ARG A 68 -22.32 25.35 2.71
C ARG A 68 -20.99 25.40 3.44
N ASP A 69 -20.87 26.30 4.44
CA ASP A 69 -19.65 26.47 5.21
C ASP A 69 -19.32 25.23 6.05
N LEU A 70 -20.35 24.65 6.69
CA LEU A 70 -20.20 23.41 7.44
C LEU A 70 -19.80 22.23 6.54
N CYS A 71 -20.41 22.09 5.37
CA CYS A 71 -20.03 21.03 4.42
C CYS A 71 -18.62 21.23 3.86
N ALA A 72 -18.17 22.46 3.64
CA ALA A 72 -16.80 22.74 3.20
C ALA A 72 -15.78 22.35 4.29
N THR A 73 -16.09 22.59 5.57
CA THR A 73 -15.27 22.16 6.70
C THR A 73 -15.16 20.63 6.75
N LEU A 74 -16.28 19.91 6.65
CA LEU A 74 -16.27 18.44 6.63
C LEU A 74 -15.45 17.88 5.45
N GLN A 75 -15.57 18.47 4.28
CA GLN A 75 -14.77 18.06 3.12
C GLN A 75 -13.27 18.27 3.33
N ALA A 76 -12.87 19.37 3.97
CA ALA A 76 -11.48 19.61 4.32
C ALA A 76 -10.96 18.60 5.35
N GLU A 77 -11.77 18.25 6.35
CA GLU A 77 -11.41 17.22 7.36
C GLU A 77 -11.31 15.83 6.71
N GLU A 78 -12.25 15.46 5.83
CA GLU A 78 -12.21 14.20 5.09
C GLU A 78 -10.96 14.11 4.20
N ALA A 79 -10.62 15.20 3.49
CA ALA A 79 -9.41 15.27 2.67
C ALA A 79 -8.13 15.20 3.53
N ALA A 80 -8.12 15.78 4.73
CA ALA A 80 -6.99 15.68 5.66
C ALA A 80 -6.80 14.24 6.17
N LEU A 81 -7.89 13.52 6.45
CA LEU A 81 -7.81 12.10 6.83
C LEU A 81 -7.24 11.23 5.70
N ASP A 82 -7.51 11.56 4.44
CA ASP A 82 -6.96 10.84 3.29
C ASP A 82 -5.47 11.07 3.07
N GLN A 83 -4.97 12.24 3.45
CA GLN A 83 -3.56 12.61 3.32
C GLN A 83 -2.68 12.08 4.47
N LEU A 84 -3.28 11.73 5.62
CA LEU A 84 -2.52 11.14 6.71
C LEU A 84 -2.02 9.76 6.28
N PRO A 85 -0.70 9.52 6.18
CA PRO A 85 -0.19 8.18 5.96
C PRO A 85 -0.72 7.28 7.08
N LEU A 86 -1.17 6.08 6.73
CA LEU A 86 -1.45 5.06 7.75
C LEU A 86 -0.13 4.76 8.43
N ASP A 87 -0.01 5.11 9.71
CA ASP A 87 1.14 4.69 10.50
C ASP A 87 1.02 3.17 10.68
N LEU A 88 1.79 2.45 9.90
CA LEU A 88 1.84 1.00 9.92
C LEU A 88 2.56 0.48 11.18
N GLY A 89 3.11 1.37 12.03
CA GLY A 89 4.02 0.99 13.10
C GLY A 89 5.30 0.30 12.57
N LEU A 90 5.51 0.39 11.25
CA LEU A 90 6.65 -0.19 10.57
C LEU A 90 7.79 0.82 10.58
N ASP A 91 8.77 0.60 11.45
CA ASP A 91 10.02 1.37 11.40
C ASP A 91 10.78 1.02 10.11
N PRO A 92 10.94 1.96 9.14
CA PRO A 92 11.66 1.69 7.90
C PRO A 92 13.07 1.14 8.14
N LYS A 93 13.75 1.54 9.21
CA LYS A 93 15.08 1.02 9.56
C LYS A 93 15.03 -0.46 9.94
N ARG A 94 14.00 -0.89 10.69
CA ARG A 94 13.80 -2.30 11.03
C ARG A 94 13.42 -3.14 9.82
N LEU A 95 12.68 -2.55 8.90
CA LEU A 95 12.30 -3.22 7.66
C LEU A 95 13.52 -3.37 6.74
N LEU A 96 14.33 -2.32 6.57
CA LEU A 96 15.59 -2.35 5.83
C LEU A 96 16.53 -3.47 6.30
N ALA A 97 16.65 -3.65 7.60
CA ALA A 97 17.52 -4.69 8.17
C ALA A 97 17.12 -6.13 7.76
N LYS A 98 15.88 -6.34 7.29
CA LYS A 98 15.42 -7.66 6.82
C LYS A 98 15.73 -7.92 5.35
N VAL A 99 16.04 -6.89 4.58
CA VAL A 99 16.30 -6.99 3.14
C VAL A 99 17.79 -7.22 2.92
N SER A 100 18.16 -8.39 2.43
CA SER A 100 19.55 -8.86 2.32
C SER A 100 20.45 -7.94 1.48
N VAL A 101 19.90 -7.27 0.47
CA VAL A 101 20.65 -6.35 -0.39
C VAL A 101 21.18 -5.12 0.35
N PHE A 102 20.59 -4.78 1.51
CA PHE A 102 21.00 -3.64 2.34
C PHE A 102 21.95 -4.03 3.48
N ALA A 103 22.29 -5.31 3.63
CA ALA A 103 23.12 -5.81 4.74
C ALA A 103 24.55 -5.21 4.79
N HIS A 104 25.00 -4.62 3.67
CA HIS A 104 26.34 -4.03 3.56
C HIS A 104 26.37 -2.50 3.73
N LEU A 105 25.19 -1.87 3.87
CA LEU A 105 25.11 -0.42 4.00
C LEU A 105 25.53 0.04 5.40
N SER A 106 26.23 1.16 5.46
CA SER A 106 26.55 1.83 6.72
C SER A 106 25.29 2.42 7.37
N GLU A 107 25.35 2.67 8.67
CA GLU A 107 24.22 3.24 9.42
C GLU A 107 23.77 4.60 8.84
N ALA A 108 24.70 5.41 8.35
CA ALA A 108 24.40 6.67 7.71
C ALA A 108 23.70 6.50 6.35
N GLN A 109 24.08 5.50 5.56
CA GLN A 109 23.41 5.16 4.30
C GLN A 109 22.02 4.59 4.55
N LEU A 110 21.88 3.69 5.54
CA LEU A 110 20.57 3.15 5.96
C LEU A 110 19.62 4.25 6.43
N ALA A 111 20.12 5.25 7.17
CA ALA A 111 19.30 6.38 7.61
C ALA A 111 18.76 7.20 6.41
N ARG A 112 19.64 7.53 5.45
CA ARG A 112 19.23 8.27 4.23
C ARG A 112 18.28 7.46 3.37
N LEU A 113 18.54 6.15 3.23
CA LEU A 113 17.65 5.26 2.49
C LEU A 113 16.28 5.15 3.17
N ALA A 114 16.25 5.09 4.51
CA ALA A 114 15.01 5.03 5.28
C ALA A 114 14.12 6.27 5.07
N GLU A 115 14.71 7.45 4.85
CA GLU A 115 13.98 8.68 4.54
C GLU A 115 13.33 8.66 3.15
N ALA A 116 13.92 7.94 2.20
CA ALA A 116 13.44 7.82 0.83
C ALA A 116 12.46 6.64 0.64
N LEU A 117 12.48 5.66 1.54
CA LEU A 117 11.63 4.48 1.46
C LEU A 117 10.27 4.72 2.11
N ARG A 118 9.22 4.27 1.43
CA ARG A 118 7.84 4.32 1.93
C ARG A 118 7.37 2.92 2.27
N PRO A 119 7.05 2.65 3.55
CA PRO A 119 6.43 1.39 3.94
C PRO A 119 5.06 1.25 3.28
N ARG A 120 4.79 0.07 2.70
CA ARG A 120 3.49 -0.28 2.11
C ARG A 120 3.09 -1.68 2.56
N LEU A 121 1.96 -1.78 3.25
CA LEU A 121 1.32 -3.05 3.51
C LEU A 121 0.46 -3.43 2.29
N VAL A 122 0.57 -4.68 1.88
CA VAL A 122 -0.19 -5.24 0.75
C VAL A 122 -1.05 -6.38 1.26
N LEU A 123 -2.31 -6.37 0.83
CA LEU A 123 -3.30 -7.36 1.22
C LEU A 123 -3.22 -8.61 0.33
N PRO A 124 -3.73 -9.76 0.79
CA PRO A 124 -3.80 -10.96 -0.02
C PRO A 124 -4.51 -10.70 -1.37
N GLU A 125 -3.93 -11.23 -2.45
CA GLU A 125 -4.41 -11.09 -3.83
C GLU A 125 -4.43 -9.65 -4.39
N GLU A 126 -3.87 -8.66 -3.67
CA GLU A 126 -3.69 -7.30 -4.18
C GLU A 126 -2.59 -7.29 -5.26
N ALA A 127 -2.88 -6.68 -6.42
CA ALA A 127 -1.88 -6.41 -7.43
C ALA A 127 -1.06 -5.18 -7.04
N VAL A 128 0.25 -5.37 -6.87
CA VAL A 128 1.18 -4.27 -6.53
C VAL A 128 1.61 -3.50 -7.77
N VAL A 129 1.87 -4.22 -8.86
CA VAL A 129 2.18 -3.68 -10.18
C VAL A 129 1.49 -4.54 -11.25
N THR A 130 1.11 -3.91 -12.36
CA THR A 130 0.44 -4.58 -13.48
C THR A 130 1.31 -4.53 -14.74
N ALA A 131 1.41 -5.63 -15.47
CA ALA A 131 2.15 -5.68 -16.72
C ALA A 131 1.65 -4.61 -17.72
N GLY A 132 2.58 -3.91 -18.35
CA GLY A 132 2.29 -2.82 -19.29
C GLY A 132 2.09 -1.45 -18.68
N GLU A 133 1.97 -1.31 -17.34
CA GLU A 133 1.92 -0.02 -16.66
C GLU A 133 3.29 0.67 -16.67
N ALA A 134 3.31 2.01 -16.66
CA ALA A 134 4.52 2.79 -16.45
C ALA A 134 5.06 2.54 -15.04
N GLY A 135 6.36 2.23 -14.91
CA GLY A 135 6.99 1.96 -13.63
C GLY A 135 7.80 3.16 -13.14
N HIS A 136 7.43 3.71 -11.97
CA HIS A 136 8.10 4.85 -11.36
C HIS A 136 8.73 4.52 -10.00
N SER A 137 8.63 3.28 -9.55
CA SER A 137 9.17 2.81 -8.28
C SER A 137 9.61 1.36 -8.37
N MET A 138 10.44 0.92 -7.41
CA MET A 138 10.74 -0.47 -7.14
C MET A 138 10.36 -0.83 -5.71
N PHE A 139 10.29 -2.10 -5.42
CA PHE A 139 9.78 -2.61 -4.14
C PHE A 139 10.74 -3.65 -3.58
N PHE A 140 11.03 -3.54 -2.28
CA PHE A 140 11.75 -4.54 -1.51
C PHE A 140 10.77 -5.27 -0.59
N ILE A 141 10.86 -6.59 -0.52
CA ILE A 141 9.99 -7.42 0.31
C ILE A 141 10.62 -7.57 1.70
N SER A 142 10.05 -6.91 2.67
CA SER A 142 10.50 -7.01 4.06
C SER A 142 9.91 -8.23 4.77
N SER A 143 8.63 -8.54 4.50
CA SER A 143 7.96 -9.73 4.99
C SER A 143 6.88 -10.20 4.02
N GLY A 144 6.46 -11.46 4.15
CA GLY A 144 5.45 -12.06 3.29
C GLY A 144 6.01 -12.63 1.98
N ALA A 145 5.11 -12.88 1.02
CA ALA A 145 5.45 -13.44 -0.27
C ALA A 145 4.56 -12.86 -1.38
N LEU A 146 5.13 -12.69 -2.57
CA LEU A 146 4.44 -12.23 -3.77
C LEU A 146 4.61 -13.24 -4.91
N LYS A 147 3.66 -13.22 -5.84
CA LYS A 147 3.66 -14.02 -7.06
C LYS A 147 3.89 -13.09 -8.25
N VAL A 148 4.96 -13.31 -8.99
CA VAL A 148 5.17 -12.68 -10.30
C VAL A 148 4.47 -13.57 -11.33
N LEU A 149 3.47 -13.03 -12.01
CA LEU A 149 2.72 -13.76 -13.03
C LEU A 149 3.50 -13.72 -14.36
N THR A 150 4.03 -14.86 -14.76
CA THR A 150 4.76 -15.02 -16.03
C THR A 150 4.05 -16.03 -16.94
N GLU A 151 4.38 -16.04 -18.23
CA GLU A 151 3.84 -17.01 -19.20
C GLU A 151 4.17 -18.46 -18.82
N ALA A 152 5.32 -18.69 -18.17
CA ALA A 152 5.75 -20.00 -17.71
C ALA A 152 5.10 -20.46 -16.39
N GLY A 153 4.32 -19.57 -15.76
CA GLY A 153 3.67 -19.78 -14.46
C GLY A 153 4.12 -18.79 -13.39
N PRO A 154 3.52 -18.80 -12.20
CA PRO A 154 3.85 -17.88 -11.15
C PRO A 154 5.22 -18.19 -10.53
N VAL A 155 6.07 -17.15 -10.41
CA VAL A 155 7.33 -17.19 -9.67
C VAL A 155 7.11 -16.54 -8.31
N LEU A 156 7.50 -17.21 -7.22
CA LEU A 156 7.39 -16.68 -5.87
C LEU A 156 8.60 -15.83 -5.52
N LEU A 157 8.33 -14.64 -4.98
CA LEU A 157 9.30 -13.76 -4.32
C LEU A 157 8.98 -13.72 -2.83
N GLY A 158 10.00 -13.73 -1.99
CA GLY A 158 9.88 -13.74 -0.53
C GLY A 158 10.65 -12.61 0.16
N SER A 159 10.66 -12.65 1.49
CA SER A 159 11.42 -11.68 2.29
C SER A 159 12.89 -11.63 1.87
N GLY A 160 13.43 -10.43 1.63
CA GLY A 160 14.78 -10.20 1.12
C GLY A 160 14.89 -10.05 -0.39
N ASP A 161 13.84 -10.40 -1.14
CA ASP A 161 13.76 -10.16 -2.58
C ASP A 161 13.26 -8.74 -2.89
N PHE A 162 13.41 -8.34 -4.16
CA PHE A 162 12.91 -7.07 -4.67
C PHE A 162 12.39 -7.24 -6.12
N PHE A 163 11.59 -6.29 -6.59
CA PHE A 163 11.03 -6.29 -7.94
C PHE A 163 10.73 -4.87 -8.43
N GLY A 164 10.48 -4.73 -9.73
CA GLY A 164 10.16 -3.46 -10.37
C GLY A 164 11.39 -2.65 -10.80
N GLU A 165 12.59 -3.14 -10.52
CA GLU A 165 13.88 -2.54 -10.90
C GLU A 165 14.04 -2.40 -12.41
N LEU A 166 13.54 -3.36 -13.20
CA LEU A 166 13.67 -3.36 -14.67
C LEU A 166 13.05 -2.13 -15.31
N ALA A 167 11.87 -1.72 -14.82
CA ALA A 167 11.19 -0.53 -15.31
C ALA A 167 12.00 0.75 -15.02
N LEU A 168 12.73 0.80 -13.91
CA LEU A 168 13.55 1.94 -13.53
C LEU A 168 14.90 1.95 -14.29
N LEU A 169 15.52 0.79 -14.47
CA LEU A 169 16.81 0.67 -15.16
C LEU A 169 16.67 0.88 -16.68
N ASP A 170 15.64 0.29 -17.27
CA ASP A 170 15.44 0.25 -18.71
C ASP A 170 14.49 1.34 -19.24
N GLY A 171 13.76 2.04 -18.32
CA GLY A 171 12.74 3.03 -18.67
C GLY A 171 11.55 2.43 -19.44
N GLN A 172 11.37 1.11 -19.34
CA GLN A 172 10.31 0.37 -20.02
C GLN A 172 9.09 0.17 -19.11
N PRO A 173 7.88 -0.09 -19.65
CA PRO A 173 6.75 -0.50 -18.85
C PRO A 173 7.03 -1.76 -18.02
N ARG A 174 6.21 -1.98 -16.96
CA ARG A 174 6.28 -3.20 -16.15
C ARG A 174 6.20 -4.45 -17.03
N ASN A 175 7.16 -5.33 -16.93
CA ASN A 175 7.21 -6.56 -17.72
C ASN A 175 6.30 -7.69 -17.22
N ALA A 176 5.87 -7.63 -15.94
CA ALA A 176 5.01 -8.64 -15.34
C ALA A 176 4.06 -8.01 -14.31
N THR A 177 2.95 -8.70 -14.06
CA THR A 177 2.06 -8.39 -12.93
C THR A 177 2.56 -9.10 -11.69
N VAL A 178 2.63 -8.37 -10.57
CA VAL A 178 3.03 -8.91 -9.26
C VAL A 178 1.87 -8.78 -8.29
N VAL A 179 1.47 -9.91 -7.71
CA VAL A 179 0.32 -10.04 -6.81
C VAL A 179 0.77 -10.60 -5.47
N ALA A 180 0.22 -10.10 -4.38
CA ALA A 180 0.52 -10.61 -3.05
C ALA A 180 -0.06 -12.03 -2.85
N ALA A 181 0.75 -12.97 -2.37
CA ALA A 181 0.30 -14.31 -2.03
C ALA A 181 -0.42 -14.37 -0.66
N GLY A 182 -0.18 -13.39 0.18
CA GLY A 182 -0.72 -13.18 1.51
C GLY A 182 -0.48 -11.74 1.94
N PHE A 183 -0.59 -11.43 3.22
CA PHE A 183 -0.11 -10.13 3.72
C PHE A 183 1.39 -10.00 3.51
N ALA A 184 1.82 -8.86 3.01
CA ALA A 184 3.23 -8.58 2.78
C ALA A 184 3.58 -7.14 3.15
N ASP A 185 4.75 -6.95 3.79
CA ASP A 185 5.33 -5.64 4.02
C ASP A 185 6.33 -5.33 2.93
N LEU A 186 6.11 -4.24 2.24
CA LEU A 186 7.00 -3.75 1.19
C LEU A 186 7.64 -2.42 1.60
N LEU A 187 8.81 -2.17 1.04
CA LEU A 187 9.45 -0.87 1.03
C LEU A 187 9.47 -0.38 -0.42
N GLU A 188 8.74 0.68 -0.69
CA GLU A 188 8.67 1.31 -2.00
C GLU A 188 9.76 2.39 -2.12
N LEU A 189 10.52 2.38 -3.21
CA LEU A 189 11.54 3.35 -3.55
C LEU A 189 11.24 3.97 -4.92
N ASP A 190 11.01 5.28 -4.94
CA ASP A 190 10.75 6.02 -6.18
C ASP A 190 12.00 6.10 -7.07
N ALA A 191 11.81 6.38 -8.37
CA ALA A 191 12.86 6.40 -9.40
C ALA A 191 13.98 7.41 -9.08
N GLU A 192 13.66 8.60 -8.61
CA GLU A 192 14.64 9.66 -8.35
C GLU A 192 15.56 9.31 -7.17
N PRO A 193 15.06 8.96 -5.96
CA PRO A 193 15.89 8.44 -4.88
C PRO A 193 16.64 7.16 -5.25
N PHE A 194 16.04 6.27 -6.04
CA PHE A 194 16.70 5.05 -6.52
C PHE A 194 17.96 5.36 -7.32
N SER A 195 17.88 6.26 -8.29
CA SER A 195 19.03 6.66 -9.09
C SER A 195 20.14 7.30 -8.26
N ALA A 196 19.78 8.12 -7.27
CA ALA A 196 20.73 8.75 -6.36
C ALA A 196 21.47 7.69 -5.52
N VAL A 197 20.74 6.74 -4.93
CA VAL A 197 21.33 5.66 -4.11
C VAL A 197 22.23 4.75 -4.93
N LEU A 198 21.85 4.38 -6.16
CA LEU A 198 22.68 3.58 -7.07
C LEU A 198 23.97 4.30 -7.48
N THR A 199 23.96 5.62 -7.54
CA THR A 199 25.14 6.42 -7.88
C THR A 199 26.13 6.46 -6.71
N GLU A 200 25.65 6.44 -5.48
CA GLU A 200 26.47 6.51 -4.28
C GLU A 200 27.00 5.15 -3.81
N ASP A 201 26.31 4.05 -4.15
CA ASP A 201 26.67 2.70 -3.67
C ASP A 201 26.81 1.71 -4.84
N GLU A 202 28.07 1.44 -5.19
CA GLU A 202 28.43 0.52 -6.30
C GLU A 202 28.05 -0.95 -5.98
N THR A 203 28.06 -1.34 -4.70
CA THR A 203 27.71 -2.70 -4.28
C THR A 203 26.22 -2.94 -4.47
N LEU A 204 25.39 -1.99 -4.04
CA LEU A 204 23.94 -2.04 -4.25
C LEU A 204 23.61 -2.03 -5.74
N ARG A 205 24.25 -1.16 -6.51
CA ARG A 205 24.08 -1.10 -7.98
C ARG A 205 24.38 -2.44 -8.62
N ALA A 206 25.54 -3.04 -8.33
CA ALA A 206 25.93 -4.32 -8.89
C ALA A 206 24.94 -5.45 -8.51
N ALA A 207 24.43 -5.46 -7.27
CA ALA A 207 23.43 -6.44 -6.84
C ALA A 207 22.10 -6.29 -7.57
N VAL A 208 21.62 -5.06 -7.78
CA VAL A 208 20.39 -4.78 -8.51
C VAL A 208 20.53 -5.12 -9.99
N GLU A 209 21.66 -4.73 -10.63
CA GLU A 209 21.95 -5.04 -12.03
C GLU A 209 22.09 -6.55 -12.28
N ALA A 210 22.74 -7.28 -11.38
CA ALA A 210 22.86 -8.73 -11.46
C ALA A 210 21.50 -9.44 -11.36
N ALA A 211 20.63 -8.99 -10.46
CA ALA A 211 19.28 -9.53 -10.35
C ALA A 211 18.43 -9.19 -11.57
N ALA A 212 18.55 -7.97 -12.12
CA ALA A 212 17.88 -7.55 -13.35
C ALA A 212 18.32 -8.40 -14.56
N ALA A 213 19.62 -8.68 -14.68
CA ALA A 213 20.16 -9.53 -15.75
C ALA A 213 19.63 -10.97 -15.69
N ALA A 214 19.40 -11.52 -14.49
CA ALA A 214 18.85 -12.86 -14.31
C ALA A 214 17.34 -12.96 -14.62
N ARG A 215 16.64 -11.82 -14.72
CA ARG A 215 15.18 -11.74 -14.94
C ARG A 215 14.78 -11.26 -16.34
N ARG A 216 15.74 -10.90 -17.18
CA ARG A 216 15.59 -10.59 -18.61
C ARG A 216 15.57 -11.86 -19.44
#